data_e53196807485d3475f4264f9311adc5c
#
_entry.id   e53196807485d3475f4264f9311adc5c
#
_cell.length_a   1.000
_cell.length_b   1.000
_cell.length_c   1.000
_cell.angle_alpha   90.00
_cell.angle_beta   90.00
_cell.angle_gamma   90.00
#
_symmetry.space_group_name_H-M   'P 1'
#
loop_
_entity.id
_entity.type
_entity.pdbx_description
1 polymer ?
#
loop_
_entity_poly.entity_id
_entity_poly.type
_entity_poly.pdbx_seq_one_letter_code
_entity_poly.pdbx_strand_id
1 'polypeptide(L)'
;MSESLLSSRNLAFELYEVLDAEGLTQRERFAEHSRETFDAAIDTARSIAENLFAPHNRKNDEHEPEYVDGAAVLIPEVKPAVDAFLEAGFLNATREFDVGGMQLPNLLSQACFAHFQSANAATTSYPFLTMGAANLIENFGTAEQKQRFLQPMIDGRFFGTMALTEPHAGSSLSDIRTRAEPAADGSYRIKGNKIFISGGDHPLSENIVHMVLAKLPDAPPGVKGISLFIVPKFLVNDDGTLGERNDVLLAGLFHKMGWRGTTSTALNFGDNGDCVGYLVGKPHHGLSYMFQMMNEARIGVGMGAVMLGYAGYLYSLDYARQ
;
A
#
# COMPACT_ATOMS: atom_id res chain seq x y z
N MET A 1 0.51 31.91 -6.24
CA MET A 1 1.36 30.76 -6.62
C MET A 1 0.56 29.99 -7.64
N SER A 2 1.15 29.61 -8.77
CA SER A 2 0.44 28.80 -9.77
C SER A 2 0.13 27.41 -9.14
N GLU A 3 -1.08 26.89 -9.36
CA GLU A 3 -1.46 25.52 -8.96
C GLU A 3 -0.69 24.55 -9.86
N SER A 4 0.53 24.21 -9.46
CA SER A 4 1.48 23.47 -10.31
C SER A 4 1.29 21.94 -10.29
N LEU A 5 0.53 21.41 -9.34
CA LEU A 5 0.36 19.96 -9.16
C LEU A 5 -1.05 19.48 -9.55
N LEU A 6 -2.09 20.14 -9.04
CA LEU A 6 -3.48 19.81 -9.30
C LEU A 6 -4.32 21.09 -9.18
N SER A 7 -5.16 21.39 -10.17
CA SER A 7 -6.03 22.56 -10.13
C SER A 7 -7.23 22.30 -9.23
N SER A 8 -7.31 23.05 -8.13
CA SER A 8 -8.44 22.98 -7.18
C SER A 8 -9.77 23.31 -7.86
N ARG A 9 -9.77 24.28 -8.82
CA ARG A 9 -10.95 24.62 -9.58
C ARG A 9 -11.46 23.47 -10.46
N ASN A 10 -10.53 22.80 -11.17
CA ASN A 10 -10.93 21.67 -12.03
C ASN A 10 -11.40 20.49 -11.19
N LEU A 11 -10.72 20.21 -10.08
CA LEU A 11 -11.12 19.14 -9.16
C LEU A 11 -12.51 19.41 -8.57
N ALA A 12 -12.77 20.64 -8.11
CA ALA A 12 -14.09 21.02 -7.60
C ALA A 12 -15.20 20.93 -8.68
N PHE A 13 -14.90 21.35 -9.93
CA PHE A 13 -15.82 21.19 -11.04
C PHE A 13 -16.18 19.72 -11.29
N GLU A 14 -15.18 18.85 -11.38
CA GLU A 14 -15.39 17.41 -11.59
C GLU A 14 -16.18 16.78 -10.45
N LEU A 15 -15.85 17.09 -9.21
CA LEU A 15 -16.50 16.51 -8.05
C LEU A 15 -17.95 16.96 -7.89
N TYR A 16 -18.21 18.26 -8.00
CA TYR A 16 -19.50 18.81 -7.60
C TYR A 16 -20.45 19.10 -8.78
N GLU A 17 -19.93 19.47 -9.96
CA GLU A 17 -20.77 19.79 -11.10
C GLU A 17 -20.95 18.59 -12.04
N VAL A 18 -19.93 17.71 -12.17
CA VAL A 18 -20.01 16.55 -13.06
C VAL A 18 -20.47 15.30 -12.32
N LEU A 19 -19.88 15.00 -11.14
CA LEU A 19 -20.09 13.75 -10.41
C LEU A 19 -21.10 13.86 -9.26
N ASP A 20 -21.63 15.05 -8.95
CA ASP A 20 -22.57 15.30 -7.86
C ASP A 20 -22.14 14.67 -6.55
N ALA A 21 -20.88 14.90 -6.15
CA ALA A 21 -20.28 14.32 -4.95
C ALA A 21 -21.06 14.71 -3.68
N GLU A 22 -21.68 15.90 -3.65
CA GLU A 22 -22.52 16.35 -2.54
C GLU A 22 -23.77 15.49 -2.37
N GLY A 23 -24.33 14.98 -3.47
CA GLY A 23 -25.47 14.05 -3.43
C GLY A 23 -25.19 12.74 -2.69
N LEU A 24 -23.92 12.38 -2.48
CA LEU A 24 -23.53 11.21 -1.68
C LEU A 24 -23.93 11.35 -0.20
N THR A 25 -24.04 12.58 0.32
CA THR A 25 -24.44 12.86 1.72
C THR A 25 -25.90 12.44 2.01
N GLN A 26 -26.70 12.23 0.98
CA GLN A 26 -28.08 11.71 1.11
C GLN A 26 -28.12 10.22 1.46
N ARG A 27 -27.01 9.52 1.36
CA ARG A 27 -26.89 8.12 1.76
C ARG A 27 -26.60 8.04 3.25
N GLU A 28 -27.31 7.18 3.98
CA GLU A 28 -27.18 7.00 5.43
C GLU A 28 -25.72 6.90 5.89
N ARG A 29 -24.90 6.11 5.18
CA ARG A 29 -23.47 5.95 5.48
C ARG A 29 -22.68 7.26 5.50
N PHE A 30 -23.09 8.25 4.74
CA PHE A 30 -22.35 9.51 4.56
C PHE A 30 -23.10 10.73 5.07
N ALA A 31 -24.18 10.52 5.83
CA ALA A 31 -25.07 11.59 6.31
C ALA A 31 -24.40 12.56 7.30
N GLU A 32 -23.32 12.13 7.96
CA GLU A 32 -22.52 12.98 8.86
C GLU A 32 -21.60 13.95 8.09
N HIS A 33 -21.48 13.79 6.77
CA HIS A 33 -20.65 14.64 5.92
C HIS A 33 -21.47 15.79 5.31
N SER A 34 -20.75 16.83 4.92
CA SER A 34 -21.21 17.94 4.12
C SER A 34 -20.16 18.30 3.08
N ARG A 35 -20.50 19.23 2.20
CA ARG A 35 -19.52 19.79 1.26
C ARG A 35 -18.32 20.41 1.99
N GLU A 36 -18.55 21.10 3.10
CA GLU A 36 -17.48 21.72 3.89
C GLU A 36 -16.52 20.67 4.45
N THR A 37 -17.03 19.51 4.93
CA THR A 37 -16.17 18.42 5.43
C THR A 37 -15.37 17.78 4.29
N PHE A 38 -15.95 17.65 3.10
CA PHE A 38 -15.25 17.17 1.90
C PHE A 38 -14.15 18.14 1.48
N ASP A 39 -14.46 19.43 1.39
CA ASP A 39 -13.49 20.46 1.02
C ASP A 39 -12.35 20.54 2.06
N ALA A 40 -12.65 20.43 3.36
CA ALA A 40 -11.65 20.42 4.42
C ALA A 40 -10.68 19.22 4.30
N ALA A 41 -11.20 18.03 3.96
CA ALA A 41 -10.34 16.86 3.74
C ALA A 41 -9.43 17.04 2.51
N ILE A 42 -9.97 17.56 1.41
CA ILE A 42 -9.21 17.86 0.18
C ILE A 42 -8.13 18.92 0.44
N ASP A 43 -8.47 20.00 1.14
CA ASP A 43 -7.53 21.08 1.47
C ASP A 43 -6.41 20.60 2.40
N THR A 44 -6.72 19.72 3.35
CA THR A 44 -5.72 19.08 4.22
C THR A 44 -4.77 18.20 3.39
N ALA A 45 -5.31 17.36 2.51
CA ALA A 45 -4.52 16.52 1.61
C ALA A 45 -3.60 17.37 0.71
N ARG A 46 -4.15 18.44 0.10
CA ARG A 46 -3.40 19.40 -0.70
C ARG A 46 -2.25 20.02 0.08
N SER A 47 -2.54 20.53 1.28
CA SER A 47 -1.52 21.18 2.13
C SER A 47 -0.38 20.24 2.47
N ILE A 48 -0.66 19.00 2.88
CA ILE A 48 0.37 18.00 3.19
C ILE A 48 1.16 17.63 1.91
N ALA A 49 0.47 17.40 0.79
CA ALA A 49 1.08 17.06 -0.48
C ALA A 49 2.05 18.13 -0.97
N GLU A 50 1.63 19.39 -0.96
CA GLU A 50 2.43 20.52 -1.43
C GLU A 50 3.62 20.84 -0.49
N ASN A 51 3.44 20.73 0.82
CA ASN A 51 4.44 21.14 1.79
C ASN A 51 5.43 20.03 2.20
N LEU A 52 5.01 18.76 2.14
CA LEU A 52 5.82 17.64 2.63
C LEU A 52 6.18 16.62 1.54
N PHE A 53 5.31 16.36 0.55
CA PHE A 53 5.58 15.37 -0.49
C PHE A 53 6.30 15.97 -1.70
N ALA A 54 5.83 17.09 -2.23
CA ALA A 54 6.40 17.74 -3.41
C ALA A 54 7.86 18.19 -3.22
N PRO A 55 8.26 18.76 -2.08
CA PRO A 55 9.61 19.32 -1.92
C PRO A 55 10.73 18.30 -2.08
N HIS A 56 10.49 17.03 -1.74
CA HIS A 56 11.52 16.00 -1.86
C HIS A 56 11.35 15.06 -3.07
N ASN A 57 10.36 15.29 -3.95
CA ASN A 57 10.10 14.42 -5.10
C ASN A 57 11.33 14.26 -6.00
N ARG A 58 11.96 15.37 -6.40
CA ARG A 58 13.16 15.34 -7.22
C ARG A 58 14.33 14.63 -6.52
N LYS A 59 14.59 14.96 -5.26
CA LYS A 59 15.64 14.32 -4.48
C LYS A 59 15.40 12.81 -4.34
N ASN A 60 14.14 12.41 -4.15
CA ASN A 60 13.74 11.00 -4.02
C ASN A 60 13.93 10.21 -5.32
N ASP A 61 13.87 10.87 -6.47
CA ASP A 61 14.18 10.26 -7.78
C ASP A 61 15.70 10.20 -8.05
N GLU A 62 16.44 11.24 -7.66
CA GLU A 62 17.91 11.33 -7.84
C GLU A 62 18.66 10.39 -6.87
N HIS A 63 18.12 10.17 -5.65
CA HIS A 63 18.71 9.35 -4.59
C HIS A 63 17.76 8.18 -4.27
N GLU A 64 17.91 7.11 -5.05
CA GLU A 64 17.14 5.88 -4.84
C GLU A 64 17.42 5.24 -3.48
N PRO A 65 16.48 4.43 -2.95
CA PRO A 65 16.76 3.62 -1.77
C PRO A 65 18.02 2.77 -1.91
N GLU A 66 18.83 2.74 -0.86
CA GLU A 66 20.09 1.99 -0.82
C GLU A 66 19.95 0.72 0.02
N TYR A 67 20.66 -0.34 -0.38
CA TYR A 67 20.79 -1.57 0.40
C TYR A 67 22.01 -1.45 1.31
N VAL A 68 21.79 -1.39 2.61
CA VAL A 68 22.86 -1.27 3.61
C VAL A 68 22.63 -2.30 4.73
N ASP A 69 23.59 -3.16 4.95
CA ASP A 69 23.61 -4.15 6.05
C ASP A 69 22.31 -4.97 6.19
N GLY A 70 21.74 -5.39 5.06
CA GLY A 70 20.52 -6.22 5.04
C GLY A 70 19.21 -5.47 5.18
N ALA A 71 19.23 -4.14 5.10
CA ALA A 71 18.06 -3.28 5.19
C ALA A 71 18.02 -2.22 4.07
N ALA A 72 16.84 -1.72 3.76
CA ALA A 72 16.67 -0.58 2.86
C ALA A 72 16.77 0.74 3.63
N VAL A 73 17.56 1.66 3.10
CA VAL A 73 17.73 3.03 3.61
C VAL A 73 17.08 4.00 2.62
N LEU A 74 16.29 4.93 3.14
CA LEU A 74 15.60 5.96 2.38
C LEU A 74 16.18 7.34 2.70
N ILE A 75 15.91 8.32 1.83
CA ILE A 75 16.16 9.72 2.17
C ILE A 75 15.31 10.15 3.38
N PRO A 76 15.83 11.01 4.27
CA PRO A 76 15.17 11.29 5.55
C PRO A 76 13.82 12.01 5.42
N GLU A 77 13.56 12.69 4.31
CA GLU A 77 12.33 13.46 4.09
C GLU A 77 11.07 12.58 3.89
N VAL A 78 11.26 11.30 3.52
CA VAL A 78 10.13 10.38 3.26
C VAL A 78 9.33 10.12 4.53
N LYS A 79 10.00 9.86 5.66
CA LYS A 79 9.30 9.51 6.91
C LYS A 79 8.39 10.62 7.43
N PRO A 80 8.84 11.90 7.59
CA PRO A 80 7.95 12.98 8.03
C PRO A 80 6.73 13.20 7.12
N ALA A 81 6.89 13.01 5.81
CA ALA A 81 5.78 13.11 4.87
C ALA A 81 4.75 11.99 5.07
N VAL A 82 5.22 10.76 5.24
CA VAL A 82 4.36 9.61 5.51
C VAL A 82 3.70 9.73 6.88
N ASP A 83 4.42 10.17 7.92
CA ASP A 83 3.86 10.38 9.26
C ASP A 83 2.71 11.41 9.22
N ALA A 84 2.89 12.54 8.53
CA ALA A 84 1.82 13.53 8.37
C ALA A 84 0.58 12.98 7.63
N PHE A 85 0.78 12.10 6.63
CA PHE A 85 -0.31 11.40 5.96
C PHE A 85 -1.08 10.49 6.94
N LEU A 86 -0.37 9.77 7.80
CA LEU A 86 -0.96 8.86 8.79
C LEU A 86 -1.70 9.65 9.89
N GLU A 87 -1.06 10.69 10.43
CA GLU A 87 -1.62 11.55 11.49
C GLU A 87 -2.89 12.28 11.02
N ALA A 88 -2.96 12.67 9.74
CA ALA A 88 -4.15 13.24 9.15
C ALA A 88 -5.27 12.21 8.85
N GLY A 89 -5.06 10.91 9.13
CA GLY A 89 -6.06 9.85 9.01
C GLY A 89 -6.29 9.32 7.58
N PHE A 90 -5.51 9.74 6.59
CA PHE A 90 -5.75 9.35 5.19
C PHE A 90 -5.57 7.85 4.92
N LEU A 91 -4.81 7.14 5.75
CA LEU A 91 -4.70 5.68 5.67
C LEU A 91 -6.07 4.99 5.85
N ASN A 92 -6.93 5.58 6.67
CA ASN A 92 -8.23 5.05 7.04
C ASN A 92 -9.41 5.90 6.52
N ALA A 93 -9.17 6.72 5.49
CA ALA A 93 -10.14 7.72 5.02
C ALA A 93 -11.53 7.14 4.72
N THR A 94 -11.62 5.91 4.20
CA THR A 94 -12.90 5.26 3.84
C THR A 94 -13.46 4.32 4.90
N ARG A 95 -12.73 4.07 6.01
CA ARG A 95 -13.19 3.20 7.11
C ARG A 95 -14.22 3.89 7.96
N GLU A 96 -15.01 3.09 8.69
CA GLU A 96 -16.04 3.59 9.60
C GLU A 96 -15.45 4.44 10.72
N PHE A 97 -16.24 5.37 11.28
CA PHE A 97 -15.82 6.21 12.40
C PHE A 97 -15.46 5.42 13.66
N ASP A 98 -16.19 4.33 13.93
CA ASP A 98 -16.00 3.49 15.12
C ASP A 98 -14.65 2.75 15.16
N VAL A 99 -14.00 2.59 14.00
CA VAL A 99 -12.64 2.03 13.89
C VAL A 99 -11.59 3.11 13.62
N GLY A 100 -11.91 4.39 13.86
CA GLY A 100 -10.97 5.50 13.68
C GLY A 100 -10.82 5.97 12.23
N GLY A 101 -11.73 5.61 11.34
CA GLY A 101 -11.79 6.10 9.96
C GLY A 101 -12.47 7.46 9.84
N MET A 102 -12.39 8.05 8.65
CA MET A 102 -13.11 9.29 8.30
C MET A 102 -14.47 9.02 7.65
N GLN A 103 -14.81 7.79 7.34
CA GLN A 103 -16.01 7.39 6.61
C GLN A 103 -16.25 8.18 5.31
N LEU A 104 -15.17 8.66 4.67
CA LEU A 104 -15.27 9.39 3.40
C LEU A 104 -15.78 8.47 2.28
N PRO A 105 -16.65 8.99 1.39
CA PRO A 105 -16.92 8.31 0.14
C PRO A 105 -15.63 8.02 -0.63
N ASN A 106 -15.56 6.88 -1.31
CA ASN A 106 -14.36 6.49 -2.05
C ASN A 106 -13.93 7.54 -3.08
N LEU A 107 -14.90 8.22 -3.71
CA LEU A 107 -14.67 9.33 -4.62
C LEU A 107 -13.83 10.45 -3.96
N LEU A 108 -14.21 10.85 -2.74
CA LEU A 108 -13.51 11.93 -2.00
C LEU A 108 -12.13 11.47 -1.51
N SER A 109 -12.04 10.22 -1.05
CA SER A 109 -10.75 9.63 -0.68
C SER A 109 -9.78 9.61 -1.88
N GLN A 110 -10.26 9.25 -3.07
CA GLN A 110 -9.44 9.28 -4.30
C GLN A 110 -9.07 10.72 -4.70
N ALA A 111 -9.95 11.70 -4.51
CA ALA A 111 -9.65 13.11 -4.74
C ALA A 111 -8.53 13.62 -3.81
N CYS A 112 -8.58 13.25 -2.52
CA CYS A 112 -7.47 13.52 -1.59
C CYS A 112 -6.18 12.83 -2.05
N PHE A 113 -6.27 11.56 -2.44
CA PHE A 113 -5.11 10.77 -2.87
C PHE A 113 -4.47 11.31 -4.15
N ALA A 114 -5.25 11.95 -5.05
CA ALA A 114 -4.76 12.59 -6.25
C ALA A 114 -3.72 13.69 -5.97
N HIS A 115 -3.86 14.45 -4.88
CA HIS A 115 -2.88 15.44 -4.45
C HIS A 115 -1.53 14.80 -4.10
N PHE A 116 -1.54 13.69 -3.35
CA PHE A 116 -0.32 12.97 -2.99
C PHE A 116 0.36 12.33 -4.21
N GLN A 117 -0.43 11.73 -5.11
CA GLN A 117 0.07 11.14 -6.35
C GLN A 117 0.73 12.17 -7.27
N SER A 118 0.12 13.34 -7.43
CA SER A 118 0.68 14.42 -8.25
C SER A 118 1.95 15.03 -7.63
N ALA A 119 2.04 15.04 -6.30
CA ALA A 119 3.17 15.62 -5.57
C ALA A 119 4.39 14.69 -5.54
N ASN A 120 4.21 13.42 -5.18
CA ASN A 120 5.28 12.42 -5.08
C ASN A 120 4.71 11.00 -5.07
N ALA A 121 4.54 10.42 -6.25
CA ALA A 121 3.99 9.07 -6.40
C ALA A 121 4.84 8.00 -5.71
N ALA A 122 6.16 8.19 -5.63
CA ALA A 122 7.06 7.22 -4.99
C ALA A 122 6.82 7.13 -3.47
N THR A 123 6.76 8.27 -2.77
CA THR A 123 6.45 8.31 -1.33
C THR A 123 5.03 7.83 -1.05
N THR A 124 4.06 8.20 -1.91
CA THR A 124 2.65 7.81 -1.79
C THR A 124 2.44 6.29 -1.91
N SER A 125 3.36 5.57 -2.55
CA SER A 125 3.24 4.12 -2.74
C SER A 125 3.26 3.33 -1.44
N TYR A 126 3.97 3.77 -0.41
CA TYR A 126 4.05 3.05 0.88
C TYR A 126 2.69 2.96 1.60
N PRO A 127 1.97 4.06 1.87
CA PRO A 127 0.64 3.96 2.44
C PRO A 127 -0.37 3.30 1.48
N PHE A 128 -0.24 3.50 0.16
CA PHE A 128 -1.12 2.89 -0.82
C PHE A 128 -1.10 1.36 -0.78
N LEU A 129 0.09 0.75 -0.72
CA LEU A 129 0.25 -0.70 -0.58
C LEU A 129 -0.34 -1.20 0.74
N THR A 130 -0.16 -0.43 1.82
CA THR A 130 -0.68 -0.77 3.15
C THR A 130 -2.20 -0.78 3.16
N MET A 131 -2.86 0.20 2.55
CA MET A 131 -4.33 0.23 2.41
C MET A 131 -4.85 -1.05 1.74
N GLY A 132 -4.25 -1.45 0.64
CA GLY A 132 -4.64 -2.68 -0.08
C GLY A 132 -4.43 -3.96 0.73
N ALA A 133 -3.30 -4.08 1.44
CA ALA A 133 -3.03 -5.23 2.31
C ALA A 133 -3.99 -5.28 3.51
N ALA A 134 -4.29 -4.12 4.12
CA ALA A 134 -5.27 -4.01 5.20
C ALA A 134 -6.66 -4.46 4.74
N ASN A 135 -7.12 -4.02 3.56
CA ASN A 135 -8.41 -4.42 3.00
C ASN A 135 -8.50 -5.95 2.74
N LEU A 136 -7.39 -6.58 2.34
CA LEU A 136 -7.36 -8.06 2.21
C LEU A 136 -7.57 -8.75 3.55
N ILE A 137 -6.88 -8.32 4.60
CA ILE A 137 -7.01 -8.91 5.94
C ILE A 137 -8.40 -8.64 6.49
N GLU A 138 -8.95 -7.44 6.27
CA GLU A 138 -10.30 -7.07 6.70
C GLU A 138 -11.37 -7.99 6.10
N ASN A 139 -11.27 -8.27 4.82
CA ASN A 139 -12.29 -9.06 4.13
C ASN A 139 -12.15 -10.57 4.28
N PHE A 140 -10.93 -11.08 4.41
CA PHE A 140 -10.66 -12.53 4.37
C PHE A 140 -9.96 -13.08 5.60
N GLY A 141 -9.41 -12.22 6.47
CA GLY A 141 -8.74 -12.64 7.70
C GLY A 141 -9.70 -13.10 8.78
N THR A 142 -9.21 -13.98 9.65
CA THR A 142 -9.91 -14.38 10.89
C THR A 142 -9.97 -13.22 11.89
N ALA A 143 -10.82 -13.33 12.91
CA ALA A 143 -10.88 -12.32 13.98
C ALA A 143 -9.51 -12.12 14.67
N GLU A 144 -8.78 -13.21 14.90
CA GLU A 144 -7.42 -13.16 15.46
C GLU A 144 -6.44 -12.45 14.50
N GLN A 145 -6.48 -12.78 13.20
CA GLN A 145 -5.63 -12.10 12.21
C GLN A 145 -5.94 -10.61 12.10
N LYS A 146 -7.20 -10.22 12.21
CA LYS A 146 -7.62 -8.81 12.22
C LYS A 146 -7.08 -8.10 13.46
N GLN A 147 -7.22 -8.68 14.63
CA GLN A 147 -6.68 -8.09 15.85
C GLN A 147 -5.15 -7.96 15.80
N ARG A 148 -4.46 -9.00 15.33
CA ARG A 148 -3.01 -9.12 15.36
C ARG A 148 -2.29 -8.32 14.28
N PHE A 149 -2.88 -8.22 13.09
CA PHE A 149 -2.24 -7.61 11.91
C PHE A 149 -2.99 -6.40 11.37
N LEU A 150 -4.33 -6.44 11.27
CA LEU A 150 -5.10 -5.33 10.71
C LEU A 150 -5.13 -4.14 11.66
N GLN A 151 -5.38 -4.34 12.95
CA GLN A 151 -5.45 -3.23 13.89
C GLN A 151 -4.16 -2.40 13.93
N PRO A 152 -2.94 -2.99 14.04
CA PRO A 152 -1.71 -2.20 13.93
C PRO A 152 -1.50 -1.53 12.57
N MET A 153 -2.08 -2.04 11.48
CA MET A 153 -2.08 -1.35 10.19
C MET A 153 -2.99 -0.12 10.22
N ILE A 154 -4.20 -0.25 10.77
CA ILE A 154 -5.13 0.87 10.97
C ILE A 154 -4.47 1.97 11.82
N ASP A 155 -3.74 1.59 12.85
CA ASP A 155 -2.99 2.49 13.72
C ASP A 155 -1.75 3.12 13.05
N GLY A 156 -1.43 2.75 11.81
CA GLY A 156 -0.24 3.21 11.07
C GLY A 156 1.09 2.64 11.55
N ARG A 157 1.08 1.69 12.50
CA ARG A 157 2.27 1.05 13.06
C ARG A 157 2.88 0.01 12.13
N PHE A 158 2.04 -0.74 11.41
CA PHE A 158 2.48 -1.76 10.47
C PHE A 158 2.14 -1.36 9.05
N PHE A 159 3.07 -1.64 8.13
CA PHE A 159 2.82 -1.45 6.70
C PHE A 159 2.62 -2.80 6.01
N GLY A 160 2.03 -2.75 4.82
CA GLY A 160 1.69 -3.95 4.07
C GLY A 160 2.23 -3.97 2.65
N THR A 161 2.45 -5.16 2.12
CA THR A 161 2.92 -5.37 0.75
C THR A 161 2.18 -6.50 0.06
N MET A 162 2.33 -6.56 -1.26
CA MET A 162 1.84 -7.63 -2.11
C MET A 162 3.02 -8.41 -2.71
N ALA A 163 3.15 -9.70 -2.42
CA ALA A 163 4.28 -10.54 -2.83
C ALA A 163 3.85 -11.73 -3.71
N LEU A 164 3.82 -11.49 -5.04
CA LEU A 164 3.38 -12.46 -6.03
C LEU A 164 4.53 -13.01 -6.87
N THR A 165 5.26 -12.09 -7.53
CA THR A 165 6.23 -12.37 -8.59
C THR A 165 7.45 -13.10 -8.08
N GLU A 166 7.87 -14.11 -8.81
CA GLU A 166 9.11 -14.87 -8.59
C GLU A 166 10.08 -14.67 -9.78
N PRO A 167 11.37 -14.98 -9.63
CA PRO A 167 12.35 -14.76 -10.69
C PRO A 167 12.00 -15.39 -12.05
N HIS A 168 11.20 -16.45 -12.04
CA HIS A 168 10.78 -17.20 -13.24
C HIS A 168 9.29 -17.12 -13.53
N ALA A 169 8.48 -16.47 -12.66
CA ALA A 169 7.02 -16.45 -12.76
C ALA A 169 6.44 -15.10 -12.29
N GLY A 170 5.98 -14.29 -13.23
CA GLY A 170 5.29 -13.03 -12.97
C GLY A 170 3.94 -12.99 -13.67
N SER A 171 3.93 -12.93 -15.01
CA SER A 171 2.68 -12.99 -15.79
C SER A 171 2.03 -14.37 -15.70
N SER A 172 2.82 -15.44 -15.61
CA SER A 172 2.36 -16.83 -15.44
C SER A 172 2.46 -17.25 -13.98
N LEU A 173 1.50 -16.83 -13.15
CA LEU A 173 1.46 -17.19 -11.72
C LEU A 173 1.18 -18.69 -11.48
N SER A 174 0.73 -19.44 -12.51
CA SER A 174 0.63 -20.90 -12.44
C SER A 174 1.95 -21.57 -12.07
N ASP A 175 3.07 -20.92 -12.39
CA ASP A 175 4.41 -21.50 -12.29
C ASP A 175 5.17 -21.10 -11.00
N ILE A 176 4.53 -20.38 -10.08
CA ILE A 176 5.15 -20.02 -8.79
C ILE A 176 5.57 -21.30 -8.04
N ARG A 177 6.72 -21.21 -7.37
CA ARG A 177 7.36 -22.30 -6.64
C ARG A 177 7.44 -22.08 -5.13
N THR A 178 7.11 -20.88 -4.65
CA THR A 178 7.01 -20.62 -3.21
C THR A 178 6.05 -21.60 -2.57
N ARG A 179 6.50 -22.25 -1.49
CA ARG A 179 5.77 -23.30 -0.77
C ARG A 179 5.38 -22.83 0.61
N ALA A 180 4.32 -23.40 1.14
CA ALA A 180 3.84 -23.21 2.49
C ALA A 180 3.59 -24.59 3.11
N GLU A 181 4.47 -25.04 4.00
CA GLU A 181 4.37 -26.35 4.68
C GLU A 181 3.63 -26.16 6.00
N PRO A 182 2.58 -26.95 6.29
CA PRO A 182 1.85 -26.87 7.55
C PRO A 182 2.77 -27.21 8.74
N ALA A 183 2.66 -26.45 9.84
CA ALA A 183 3.33 -26.71 11.09
C ALA A 183 2.36 -27.17 12.18
N ALA A 184 2.90 -27.79 13.23
CA ALA A 184 2.07 -28.38 14.30
C ALA A 184 1.32 -27.33 15.13
N ASP A 185 1.77 -26.08 15.12
CA ASP A 185 1.17 -24.94 15.81
C ASP A 185 0.04 -24.26 15.02
N GLY A 186 -0.35 -24.82 13.86
CA GLY A 186 -1.37 -24.25 12.97
C GLY A 186 -0.87 -23.14 12.06
N SER A 187 0.39 -22.73 12.18
CA SER A 187 1.07 -21.85 11.24
C SER A 187 1.63 -22.63 10.05
N TYR A 188 2.30 -21.93 9.16
CA TYR A 188 2.96 -22.51 7.99
C TYR A 188 4.41 -22.06 7.94
N ARG A 189 5.28 -22.92 7.38
CA ARG A 189 6.65 -22.56 7.05
C ARG A 189 6.72 -22.20 5.56
N ILE A 190 7.02 -20.94 5.30
CA ILE A 190 7.07 -20.40 3.93
C ILE A 190 8.49 -20.53 3.41
N LYS A 191 8.64 -21.04 2.18
CA LYS A 191 9.94 -21.14 1.51
C LYS A 191 9.86 -20.73 0.05
N GLY A 192 10.65 -19.73 -0.34
CA GLY A 192 10.74 -19.26 -1.72
C GLY A 192 11.31 -17.86 -1.84
N ASN A 193 11.34 -17.36 -3.08
CA ASN A 193 11.92 -16.07 -3.41
C ASN A 193 10.88 -15.23 -4.14
N LYS A 194 10.74 -13.98 -3.76
CA LYS A 194 9.86 -13.01 -4.43
C LYS A 194 10.67 -11.82 -4.90
N ILE A 195 10.36 -11.29 -6.08
CA ILE A 195 11.06 -10.15 -6.67
C ILE A 195 10.07 -9.06 -7.08
N PHE A 196 10.62 -7.85 -7.26
CA PHE A 196 9.85 -6.66 -7.60
C PHE A 196 8.76 -6.32 -6.58
N ILE A 197 9.05 -6.61 -5.30
CA ILE A 197 8.11 -6.33 -4.22
C ILE A 197 8.28 -4.87 -3.79
N SER A 198 7.33 -4.03 -4.17
CA SER A 198 7.29 -2.63 -3.76
C SER A 198 7.05 -2.52 -2.26
N GLY A 199 7.83 -1.66 -1.59
CA GLY A 199 7.71 -1.47 -0.15
C GLY A 199 8.09 -2.70 0.69
N GLY A 200 8.81 -3.67 0.13
CA GLY A 200 9.12 -4.93 0.82
C GLY A 200 10.10 -4.79 1.98
N ASP A 201 10.88 -3.74 2.01
CA ASP A 201 11.70 -3.32 3.15
C ASP A 201 11.86 -1.80 3.17
N HIS A 202 11.74 -1.19 4.36
CA HIS A 202 11.89 0.24 4.60
C HIS A 202 11.85 0.53 6.11
N PRO A 203 12.36 1.70 6.57
CA PRO A 203 12.36 2.10 7.98
C PRO A 203 11.13 2.94 8.40
N LEU A 204 10.03 2.96 7.61
CA LEU A 204 8.89 3.86 7.83
C LEU A 204 7.92 3.38 8.90
N SER A 205 7.93 2.08 9.25
CA SER A 205 7.00 1.44 10.17
C SER A 205 7.72 0.48 11.12
N GLU A 206 7.05 0.09 12.21
CA GLU A 206 7.55 -0.89 13.16
C GLU A 206 7.66 -2.29 12.54
N ASN A 207 6.74 -2.65 11.66
CA ASN A 207 6.69 -3.96 11.01
C ASN A 207 6.18 -3.84 9.57
N ILE A 208 6.49 -4.86 8.76
CA ILE A 208 5.96 -5.00 7.40
C ILE A 208 5.28 -6.36 7.30
N VAL A 209 4.03 -6.35 6.86
CA VAL A 209 3.19 -7.54 6.67
C VAL A 209 3.10 -7.84 5.19
N HIS A 210 3.73 -8.94 4.76
CA HIS A 210 3.72 -9.36 3.38
C HIS A 210 2.51 -10.26 3.09
N MET A 211 1.68 -9.89 2.11
CA MET A 211 0.61 -10.74 1.57
C MET A 211 1.21 -11.64 0.49
N VAL A 212 1.57 -12.87 0.87
CA VAL A 212 2.40 -13.77 0.04
C VAL A 212 1.55 -14.84 -0.64
N LEU A 213 1.70 -14.99 -1.95
CA LEU A 213 1.16 -16.14 -2.70
C LEU A 213 2.12 -17.33 -2.65
N ALA A 214 1.62 -18.48 -2.17
CA ALA A 214 2.37 -19.72 -2.08
C ALA A 214 1.48 -20.93 -2.36
N LYS A 215 2.08 -22.11 -2.57
CA LYS A 215 1.38 -23.38 -2.79
C LYS A 215 1.54 -24.29 -1.57
N LEU A 216 0.45 -24.95 -1.20
CA LEU A 216 0.43 -26.04 -0.23
C LEU A 216 0.96 -27.35 -0.86
N PRO A 217 1.40 -28.34 -0.07
CA PRO A 217 1.90 -29.63 -0.61
C PRO A 217 0.89 -30.37 -1.47
N ASP A 218 -0.39 -30.31 -1.12
CA ASP A 218 -1.52 -30.95 -1.80
C ASP A 218 -2.21 -30.07 -2.84
N ALA A 219 -1.58 -28.94 -3.21
CA ALA A 219 -2.17 -27.95 -4.09
C ALA A 219 -2.46 -28.52 -5.49
N PRO A 220 -3.67 -28.32 -6.03
CA PRO A 220 -3.96 -28.65 -7.42
C PRO A 220 -3.04 -27.85 -8.37
N PRO A 221 -2.79 -28.38 -9.58
CA PRO A 221 -1.91 -27.72 -10.54
C PRO A 221 -2.47 -26.36 -11.02
N GLY A 222 -1.55 -25.48 -11.43
CA GLY A 222 -1.87 -24.18 -12.00
C GLY A 222 -2.28 -23.15 -10.94
N VAL A 223 -3.04 -22.15 -11.37
CA VAL A 223 -3.45 -21.01 -10.52
C VAL A 223 -4.47 -21.39 -9.43
N LYS A 224 -5.18 -22.50 -9.65
CA LYS A 224 -6.16 -23.03 -8.69
C LYS A 224 -5.53 -23.60 -7.42
N GLY A 225 -4.20 -23.81 -7.40
CA GLY A 225 -3.48 -24.30 -6.24
C GLY A 225 -2.85 -23.18 -5.38
N ILE A 226 -3.07 -21.92 -5.72
CA ILE A 226 -2.44 -20.80 -5.05
C ILE A 226 -3.23 -20.41 -3.80
N SER A 227 -2.55 -20.33 -2.67
CA SER A 227 -3.08 -19.87 -1.38
C SER A 227 -2.43 -18.53 -0.98
N LEU A 228 -3.08 -17.78 -0.10
CA LEU A 228 -2.62 -16.48 0.40
C LEU A 228 -2.19 -16.59 1.86
N PHE A 229 -1.05 -15.99 2.19
CA PHE A 229 -0.49 -16.01 3.53
C PHE A 229 -0.12 -14.61 4.01
N ILE A 230 -0.39 -14.33 5.28
CA ILE A 230 0.23 -13.23 6.04
C ILE A 230 1.62 -13.71 6.47
N VAL A 231 2.66 -12.98 6.08
CA VAL A 231 4.04 -13.24 6.50
C VAL A 231 4.64 -11.94 7.02
N PRO A 232 4.70 -11.74 8.35
CA PRO A 232 5.25 -10.51 8.92
C PRO A 232 6.78 -10.54 8.90
N LYS A 233 7.41 -9.36 8.79
CA LYS A 233 8.87 -9.18 8.91
C LYS A 233 9.37 -9.49 10.33
N PHE A 234 8.61 -9.08 11.34
CA PHE A 234 8.77 -9.47 12.73
C PHE A 234 7.52 -10.19 13.20
N LEU A 235 7.69 -11.29 13.92
CA LEU A 235 6.57 -12.00 14.54
C LEU A 235 5.82 -11.04 15.48
N VAL A 236 4.54 -11.26 15.64
CA VAL A 236 3.69 -10.43 16.51
C VAL A 236 3.19 -11.31 17.63
N ASN A 237 3.41 -10.89 18.87
CA ASN A 237 2.94 -11.57 20.06
C ASN A 237 1.42 -11.39 20.26
N ASP A 238 0.79 -12.18 21.12
CA ASP A 238 -0.65 -12.11 21.37
C ASP A 238 -1.10 -10.75 21.96
N ASP A 239 -0.19 -10.04 22.63
CA ASP A 239 -0.41 -8.69 23.16
C ASP A 239 -0.19 -7.57 22.12
N GLY A 240 0.12 -7.90 20.86
CA GLY A 240 0.36 -6.98 19.77
C GLY A 240 1.76 -6.34 19.75
N THR A 241 2.66 -6.76 20.65
CA THR A 241 4.07 -6.34 20.62
C THR A 241 4.86 -7.12 19.57
N LEU A 242 6.00 -6.55 19.14
CA LEU A 242 6.88 -7.25 18.21
C LEU A 242 7.64 -8.38 18.94
N GLY A 243 7.64 -9.55 18.31
CA GLY A 243 8.44 -10.70 18.69
C GLY A 243 9.77 -10.74 17.93
N GLU A 244 10.30 -11.95 17.75
CA GLU A 244 11.53 -12.18 17.02
C GLU A 244 11.41 -11.81 15.54
N ARG A 245 12.56 -11.51 14.90
CA ARG A 245 12.62 -11.33 13.45
C ARG A 245 12.26 -12.64 12.76
N ASN A 246 11.29 -12.56 11.85
CA ASN A 246 10.94 -13.69 11.02
C ASN A 246 12.02 -13.93 9.95
N ASP A 247 12.11 -15.14 9.42
CA ASP A 247 13.05 -15.51 8.36
C ASP A 247 12.61 -14.95 6.99
N VAL A 248 12.49 -13.61 6.94
CA VAL A 248 12.27 -12.80 5.74
C VAL A 248 13.48 -11.92 5.54
N LEU A 249 14.25 -12.21 4.50
CA LEU A 249 15.52 -11.55 4.22
C LEU A 249 15.40 -10.65 2.99
N LEU A 250 15.87 -9.41 3.12
CA LEU A 250 16.10 -8.54 1.98
C LEU A 250 17.34 -9.02 1.23
N ALA A 251 17.17 -9.55 0.02
CA ALA A 251 18.26 -10.02 -0.82
C ALA A 251 18.87 -8.93 -1.71
N GLY A 252 18.12 -7.83 -1.92
CA GLY A 252 18.60 -6.69 -2.71
C GLY A 252 17.47 -5.78 -3.16
N LEU A 253 17.86 -4.67 -3.78
CA LEU A 253 16.97 -3.68 -4.37
C LEU A 253 17.13 -3.64 -5.88
N PHE A 254 16.05 -3.34 -6.59
CA PHE A 254 16.05 -3.14 -8.03
C PHE A 254 16.00 -1.67 -8.37
N HIS A 255 16.89 -1.25 -9.28
CA HIS A 255 16.79 0.04 -9.95
C HIS A 255 15.57 0.10 -10.85
N LYS A 256 14.90 1.26 -10.92
CA LYS A 256 13.71 1.48 -11.76
C LYS A 256 13.87 2.70 -12.64
N MET A 257 13.11 2.72 -13.75
CA MET A 257 13.04 3.86 -14.67
C MET A 257 12.23 5.04 -14.11
N GLY A 258 11.28 4.78 -13.22
CA GLY A 258 10.42 5.76 -12.55
C GLY A 258 9.96 5.23 -11.19
N TRP A 259 9.30 6.10 -10.39
CA TRP A 259 8.94 5.79 -8.99
C TRP A 259 10.15 5.30 -8.18
N ARG A 260 11.29 5.91 -8.44
CA ARG A 260 12.59 5.42 -7.99
C ARG A 260 12.73 5.44 -6.47
N GLY A 261 12.07 6.39 -5.80
CA GLY A 261 12.08 6.50 -4.34
C GLY A 261 11.26 5.43 -3.59
N THR A 262 10.42 4.63 -4.26
CA THR A 262 9.80 3.45 -3.65
C THR A 262 10.76 2.27 -3.76
N THR A 263 11.03 1.56 -2.65
CA THR A 263 11.83 0.33 -2.70
C THR A 263 11.17 -0.71 -3.61
N SER A 264 11.96 -1.37 -4.43
CA SER A 264 11.57 -2.54 -5.21
C SER A 264 12.50 -3.67 -4.82
N THR A 265 12.00 -4.61 -4.03
CA THR A 265 12.85 -5.56 -3.30
C THR A 265 12.86 -6.95 -3.92
N ALA A 266 13.99 -7.66 -3.72
CA ALA A 266 14.07 -9.11 -3.75
C ALA A 266 13.98 -9.60 -2.29
N LEU A 267 13.04 -10.48 -2.01
CA LEU A 267 12.81 -11.05 -0.69
C LEU A 267 13.01 -12.57 -0.72
N ASN A 268 13.78 -13.07 0.21
CA ASN A 268 13.92 -14.50 0.47
C ASN A 268 13.12 -14.87 1.71
N PHE A 269 12.32 -15.90 1.60
CA PHE A 269 11.50 -16.45 2.67
C PHE A 269 12.03 -17.83 3.02
N GLY A 270 12.37 -18.05 4.28
CA GLY A 270 12.73 -19.37 4.79
C GLY A 270 14.11 -19.88 4.37
N ASP A 271 15.10 -19.01 4.16
CA ASP A 271 16.48 -19.42 3.85
C ASP A 271 17.10 -20.19 5.05
N ASN A 272 16.75 -19.83 6.28
CA ASN A 272 17.17 -20.52 7.49
C ASN A 272 16.18 -21.62 7.92
N GLY A 273 15.06 -21.76 7.22
CA GLY A 273 14.08 -22.84 7.42
C GLY A 273 12.95 -22.53 8.37
N ASP A 274 12.83 -21.32 8.92
CA ASP A 274 11.82 -20.97 9.94
C ASP A 274 11.01 -19.71 9.64
N CYS A 275 10.64 -19.50 8.37
CA CYS A 275 9.76 -18.39 7.99
C CYS A 275 8.31 -18.71 8.31
N VAL A 276 7.76 -18.05 9.32
CA VAL A 276 6.37 -18.25 9.78
C VAL A 276 5.41 -17.47 8.92
N GLY A 277 4.34 -18.13 8.47
CA GLY A 277 3.22 -17.51 7.76
C GLY A 277 1.87 -18.04 8.24
N TYR A 278 0.81 -17.26 8.01
CA TYR A 278 -0.55 -17.58 8.43
C TYR A 278 -1.49 -17.58 7.23
N LEU A 279 -2.21 -18.68 7.01
CA LEU A 279 -3.15 -18.81 5.89
C LEU A 279 -4.29 -17.79 6.03
N VAL A 280 -4.58 -17.06 4.96
CA VAL A 280 -5.72 -16.14 4.87
C VAL A 280 -6.88 -16.81 4.13
N GLY A 281 -8.03 -16.85 4.77
CA GLY A 281 -9.23 -17.45 4.20
C GLY A 281 -9.11 -18.95 3.96
N LYS A 282 -9.58 -19.42 2.79
CA LYS A 282 -9.59 -20.85 2.44
C LYS A 282 -8.34 -21.23 1.62
N PRO A 283 -7.80 -22.46 1.79
CA PRO A 283 -6.78 -23.01 0.91
C PRO A 283 -7.18 -22.90 -0.56
N HIS A 284 -6.20 -22.64 -1.43
CA HIS A 284 -6.36 -22.61 -2.89
C HIS A 284 -7.25 -21.47 -3.45
N HIS A 285 -7.61 -20.51 -2.62
CA HIS A 285 -8.36 -19.30 -3.01
C HIS A 285 -7.50 -18.04 -3.04
N GLY A 286 -6.19 -18.15 -2.78
CA GLY A 286 -5.30 -17.01 -2.58
C GLY A 286 -5.26 -16.02 -3.74
N LEU A 287 -5.26 -16.52 -4.98
CA LEU A 287 -5.25 -15.63 -6.15
C LEU A 287 -6.55 -14.83 -6.28
N SER A 288 -7.71 -15.45 -5.99
CA SER A 288 -9.02 -14.76 -6.04
C SER A 288 -9.10 -13.66 -4.98
N TYR A 289 -8.57 -13.89 -3.78
CA TYR A 289 -8.49 -12.87 -2.74
C TYR A 289 -7.54 -11.73 -3.14
N MET A 290 -6.37 -12.08 -3.65
CA MET A 290 -5.37 -11.11 -4.10
C MET A 290 -5.89 -10.20 -5.23
N PHE A 291 -6.83 -10.65 -6.04
CA PHE A 291 -7.46 -9.82 -7.07
C PHE A 291 -8.18 -8.60 -6.50
N GLN A 292 -8.68 -8.63 -5.28
CA GLN A 292 -9.23 -7.44 -4.65
C GLN A 292 -8.17 -6.34 -4.55
N MET A 293 -7.03 -6.63 -3.93
CA MET A 293 -5.92 -5.69 -3.83
C MET A 293 -5.39 -5.27 -5.21
N MET A 294 -5.27 -6.22 -6.14
CA MET A 294 -4.82 -5.93 -7.51
C MET A 294 -5.77 -5.01 -8.26
N ASN A 295 -7.08 -5.14 -8.09
CA ASN A 295 -8.06 -4.27 -8.75
C ASN A 295 -8.02 -2.86 -8.17
N GLU A 296 -7.92 -2.72 -6.86
CA GLU A 296 -7.72 -1.43 -6.19
C GLU A 296 -6.41 -0.77 -6.68
N ALA A 297 -5.32 -1.56 -6.74
CA ALA A 297 -4.03 -1.08 -7.23
C ALA A 297 -4.08 -0.63 -8.70
N ARG A 298 -4.79 -1.34 -9.58
CA ARG A 298 -4.94 -0.95 -10.99
C ARG A 298 -5.61 0.40 -11.15
N ILE A 299 -6.67 0.68 -10.37
CA ILE A 299 -7.35 1.97 -10.36
C ILE A 299 -6.42 3.06 -9.84
N GLY A 300 -5.76 2.83 -8.70
CA GLY A 300 -4.86 3.80 -8.09
C GLY A 300 -3.63 4.11 -8.94
N VAL A 301 -3.01 3.09 -9.57
CA VAL A 301 -1.87 3.31 -10.50
C VAL A 301 -2.33 4.04 -11.75
N GLY A 302 -3.52 3.73 -12.29
CA GLY A 302 -4.11 4.46 -13.42
C GLY A 302 -4.32 5.93 -13.07
N MET A 303 -4.87 6.22 -11.90
CA MET A 303 -5.02 7.59 -11.39
C MET A 303 -3.65 8.27 -11.24
N GLY A 304 -2.66 7.58 -10.66
CA GLY A 304 -1.30 8.11 -10.51
C GLY A 304 -0.70 8.53 -11.86
N ALA A 305 -0.85 7.73 -12.91
CA ALA A 305 -0.38 8.07 -14.25
C ALA A 305 -1.07 9.33 -14.80
N VAL A 306 -2.40 9.46 -14.60
CA VAL A 306 -3.16 10.66 -14.99
C VAL A 306 -2.70 11.88 -14.20
N MET A 307 -2.50 11.76 -12.89
CA MET A 307 -2.09 12.86 -12.02
C MET A 307 -0.67 13.37 -12.36
N LEU A 308 0.27 12.47 -12.63
CA LEU A 308 1.61 12.83 -13.08
C LEU A 308 1.58 13.55 -14.45
N GLY A 309 0.78 13.03 -15.38
CA GLY A 309 0.57 13.67 -16.68
C GLY A 309 -0.07 15.06 -16.55
N TYR A 310 -1.05 15.21 -15.66
CA TYR A 310 -1.74 16.47 -15.42
C TYR A 310 -0.82 17.51 -14.73
N ALA A 311 -0.03 17.11 -13.74
CA ALA A 311 0.97 17.97 -13.14
C ALA A 311 2.00 18.45 -14.18
N GLY A 312 2.47 17.56 -15.05
CA GLY A 312 3.34 17.91 -16.17
C GLY A 312 2.69 18.89 -17.16
N TYR A 313 1.40 18.71 -17.45
CA TYR A 313 0.63 19.65 -18.28
C TYR A 313 0.55 21.04 -17.63
N LEU A 314 0.18 21.12 -16.34
CA LEU A 314 0.08 22.41 -15.64
C LEU A 314 1.42 23.14 -15.60
N TYR A 315 2.50 22.42 -15.32
CA TYR A 315 3.86 22.99 -15.34
C TYR A 315 4.24 23.53 -16.73
N SER A 316 3.96 22.76 -17.77
CA SER A 316 4.23 23.17 -19.16
C SER A 316 3.38 24.37 -19.58
N LEU A 317 2.12 24.43 -19.14
CA LEU A 317 1.21 25.54 -19.41
C LEU A 317 1.69 26.82 -18.73
N ASP A 318 2.17 26.74 -17.50
CA ASP A 318 2.73 27.89 -16.77
C ASP A 318 4.00 28.42 -17.47
N TYR A 319 4.90 27.51 -17.85
CA TYR A 319 6.09 27.86 -18.63
C TYR A 319 5.75 28.54 -19.96
N ALA A 320 4.76 28.04 -20.70
CA ALA A 320 4.37 28.59 -21.99
C ALA A 320 3.69 29.98 -21.91
N ARG A 321 3.24 30.39 -20.72
CA ARG A 321 2.62 31.69 -20.45
C ARG A 321 3.62 32.75 -19.98
N GLN A 322 4.84 32.38 -19.64
CA GLN A 322 5.94 33.29 -19.33
C GLN A 322 6.62 33.84 -20.58
#